data_b3ba5b38f6e74c27512c3e99a914c6e5
#
_entry.id   b3ba5b38f6e74c27512c3e99a914c6e5
#
_cell.length_a   1.000
_cell.length_b   1.000
_cell.length_c   1.000
_cell.angle_alpha   90.00
_cell.angle_beta   90.00
_cell.angle_gamma   90.00
#
_symmetry.space_group_name_H-M   'P 1'
#
loop_
_entity.id
_entity.type
_entity.pdbx_description
1 polymer ?
#
loop_
_entity_poly.entity_id
_entity_poly.type
_entity_poly.pdbx_seq_one_letter_code
_entity_poly.pdbx_strand_id
1 'polypeptide(L)'
;MRDFNFEREYKKLLTPDIVSYIAQIHEYRGKYASNNVQKELLSELLEIARIQSTEASNRIEGIITTDERLKKIVYEKTMPKTRSEREIAGYRDVLATIHENYLYIPVSSNMILQLHRDLYKFSGNEYGGSFKSTDNVIAEELPDGTKRVRFQPVPAWETAEMINNLCNAFKEAV
;
A
#
# COMPACT_ATOMS: atom_id res chain seq x y z
N MET A 1 3.48 24.27 -6.71
CA MET A 1 2.56 23.16 -7.00
C MET A 1 3.33 22.01 -7.62
N ARG A 2 3.20 20.76 -7.14
CA ARG A 2 3.84 19.60 -7.79
C ARG A 2 3.08 19.33 -9.09
N ASP A 3 3.84 19.21 -10.18
CA ASP A 3 3.30 18.83 -11.49
C ASP A 3 3.38 17.30 -11.65
N PHE A 4 2.24 16.63 -11.73
CA PHE A 4 2.14 15.19 -11.96
C PHE A 4 2.07 14.91 -13.46
N ASN A 5 3.20 15.04 -14.16
CA ASN A 5 3.28 14.76 -15.59
C ASN A 5 3.85 13.34 -15.83
N PHE A 6 3.00 12.32 -15.71
CA PHE A 6 3.42 10.94 -15.90
C PHE A 6 3.81 10.64 -17.35
N GLU A 7 3.22 11.32 -18.33
CA GLU A 7 3.59 11.14 -19.74
C GLU A 7 5.05 11.51 -20.00
N ARG A 8 5.53 12.59 -19.38
CA ARG A 8 6.94 12.98 -19.46
C ARG A 8 7.84 12.01 -18.70
N GLU A 9 7.39 11.54 -17.53
CA GLU A 9 8.22 10.72 -16.65
C GLU A 9 8.35 9.28 -17.17
N TYR A 10 7.29 8.65 -17.72
CA TYR A 10 7.41 7.28 -18.21
C TYR A 10 8.37 7.15 -19.41
N LYS A 11 8.47 8.18 -20.24
CA LYS A 11 9.42 8.20 -21.38
C LYS A 11 10.87 8.02 -20.93
N LYS A 12 11.21 8.50 -19.72
CA LYS A 12 12.54 8.33 -19.12
C LYS A 12 12.80 6.91 -18.64
N LEU A 13 11.74 6.15 -18.38
CA LEU A 13 11.81 4.77 -17.88
C LEU A 13 11.91 3.74 -19.01
N LEU A 14 11.62 4.10 -20.26
CA LEU A 14 11.66 3.20 -21.42
C LEU A 14 13.11 2.95 -21.89
N THR A 15 13.92 2.36 -21.02
CA THR A 15 15.25 1.88 -21.40
C THR A 15 15.18 0.52 -22.09
N PRO A 16 16.18 0.13 -22.91
CA PRO A 16 16.23 -1.19 -23.55
C PRO A 16 16.05 -2.35 -22.54
N ASP A 17 16.63 -2.23 -21.35
CA ASP A 17 16.53 -3.26 -20.30
C ASP A 17 15.10 -3.38 -19.78
N ILE A 18 14.44 -2.25 -19.49
CA ILE A 18 13.04 -2.27 -19.03
C ILE A 18 12.12 -2.86 -20.10
N VAL A 19 12.30 -2.50 -21.36
CA VAL A 19 11.53 -3.05 -22.48
C VAL A 19 11.75 -4.58 -22.57
N SER A 20 13.00 -5.04 -22.43
CA SER A 20 13.34 -6.47 -22.41
C SER A 20 12.65 -7.20 -21.24
N TYR A 21 12.67 -6.62 -20.02
CA TYR A 21 11.98 -7.20 -18.87
C TYR A 21 10.45 -7.27 -19.06
N ILE A 22 9.85 -6.24 -19.63
CA ILE A 22 8.41 -6.25 -19.95
C ILE A 22 8.09 -7.39 -20.93
N ALA A 23 8.91 -7.57 -21.97
CA ALA A 23 8.72 -8.66 -22.95
C ALA A 23 8.83 -10.04 -22.25
N GLN A 24 9.84 -10.25 -21.40
CA GLN A 24 10.00 -11.49 -20.62
C GLN A 24 8.82 -11.76 -19.70
N ILE A 25 8.33 -10.74 -18.98
CA ILE A 25 7.14 -10.85 -18.11
C ILE A 25 5.93 -11.31 -18.94
N HIS A 26 5.69 -10.73 -20.10
CA HIS A 26 4.58 -11.14 -20.99
C HIS A 26 4.75 -12.57 -21.51
N GLU A 27 5.95 -12.99 -21.86
CA GLU A 27 6.23 -14.36 -22.28
C GLU A 27 5.93 -15.36 -21.14
N TYR A 28 6.39 -15.08 -19.90
CA TYR A 28 6.10 -15.93 -18.74
C TYR A 28 4.62 -15.96 -18.40
N ARG A 29 3.91 -14.85 -18.51
CA ARG A 29 2.45 -14.81 -18.31
C ARG A 29 1.72 -15.69 -19.34
N GLY A 30 2.15 -15.67 -20.60
CA GLY A 30 1.60 -16.55 -21.63
C GLY A 30 1.85 -18.03 -21.34
N LYS A 31 3.08 -18.39 -20.96
CA LYS A 31 3.44 -19.76 -20.56
C LYS A 31 2.65 -20.23 -19.34
N TYR A 32 2.48 -19.34 -18.34
CA TYR A 32 1.72 -19.66 -17.13
C TYR A 32 0.24 -19.89 -17.43
N ALA A 33 -0.38 -19.06 -18.25
CA ALA A 33 -1.78 -19.19 -18.63
C ALA A 33 -2.09 -20.51 -19.38
N SER A 34 -1.09 -21.09 -20.07
CA SER A 34 -1.21 -22.37 -20.79
C SER A 34 -0.93 -23.60 -19.94
N ASN A 35 -0.32 -23.44 -18.76
CA ASN A 35 0.02 -24.56 -17.87
C ASN A 35 -1.09 -24.79 -16.84
N ASN A 36 -1.56 -26.03 -16.73
CA ASN A 36 -2.43 -26.48 -15.62
C ASN A 36 -1.60 -26.58 -14.34
N VAL A 37 -1.32 -25.44 -13.69
CA VAL A 37 -0.70 -25.45 -12.37
C VAL A 37 -1.74 -25.96 -11.36
N GLN A 38 -1.32 -26.90 -10.49
CA GLN A 38 -2.21 -27.45 -9.47
C GLN A 38 -2.76 -26.33 -8.59
N LYS A 39 -4.09 -26.20 -8.58
CA LYS A 39 -4.78 -25.10 -7.85
C LYS A 39 -4.47 -25.13 -6.35
N GLU A 40 -4.30 -26.32 -5.79
CA GLU A 40 -3.95 -26.50 -4.39
C GLU A 40 -2.60 -25.88 -4.05
N LEU A 41 -1.56 -26.14 -4.84
CA LEU A 41 -0.23 -25.55 -4.64
C LEU A 41 -0.24 -24.02 -4.75
N LEU A 42 -1.02 -23.48 -5.68
CA LEU A 42 -1.18 -22.02 -5.81
C LEU A 42 -1.88 -21.42 -4.60
N SER A 43 -2.87 -22.12 -4.04
CA SER A 43 -3.58 -21.66 -2.83
C SER A 43 -2.64 -21.58 -1.65
N GLU A 44 -1.83 -22.61 -1.41
CA GLU A 44 -0.83 -22.62 -0.33
C GLU A 44 0.22 -21.52 -0.50
N LEU A 45 0.76 -21.33 -1.71
CA LEU A 45 1.71 -20.28 -2.00
C LEU A 45 1.11 -18.88 -1.79
N LEU A 46 -0.15 -18.68 -2.15
CA LEU A 46 -0.85 -17.43 -1.95
C LEU A 46 -1.01 -17.11 -0.45
N GLU A 47 -1.32 -18.11 0.36
CA GLU A 47 -1.43 -17.95 1.81
C GLU A 47 -0.09 -17.58 2.44
N ILE A 48 0.99 -18.27 2.08
CA ILE A 48 2.35 -17.94 2.54
C ILE A 48 2.71 -16.51 2.13
N ALA A 49 2.47 -16.15 0.88
CA ALA A 49 2.76 -14.81 0.38
C ALA A 49 1.98 -13.71 1.12
N ARG A 50 0.72 -13.96 1.46
CA ARG A 50 -0.11 -13.01 2.25
C ARG A 50 0.48 -12.78 3.63
N ILE A 51 0.93 -13.82 4.33
CA ILE A 51 1.58 -13.67 5.65
C ILE A 51 2.85 -12.87 5.51
N GLN A 52 3.76 -13.31 4.64
CA GLN A 52 5.06 -12.68 4.47
C GLN A 52 4.93 -11.21 4.06
N SER A 53 4.02 -10.90 3.14
CA SER A 53 3.75 -9.54 2.71
C SER A 53 3.19 -8.69 3.87
N THR A 54 2.23 -9.23 4.64
CA THR A 54 1.66 -8.53 5.79
C THR A 54 2.73 -8.28 6.86
N GLU A 55 3.53 -9.29 7.17
CA GLU A 55 4.62 -9.17 8.15
C GLU A 55 5.65 -8.13 7.72
N ALA A 56 6.20 -8.28 6.51
CA ALA A 56 7.27 -7.42 6.03
C ALA A 56 6.84 -5.94 5.94
N SER A 57 5.64 -5.69 5.41
CA SER A 57 5.11 -4.33 5.29
C SER A 57 4.88 -3.66 6.65
N ASN A 58 4.31 -4.40 7.61
CA ASN A 58 4.09 -3.86 8.96
C ASN A 58 5.40 -3.68 9.73
N ARG A 59 6.37 -4.59 9.55
CA ARG A 59 7.69 -4.51 10.19
C ARG A 59 8.48 -3.26 9.74
N ILE A 60 8.37 -2.85 8.47
CA ILE A 60 8.98 -1.62 7.96
C ILE A 60 8.46 -0.40 8.72
N GLU A 61 7.19 -0.40 9.12
CA GLU A 61 6.56 0.67 9.89
C GLU A 61 6.75 0.51 11.43
N GLY A 62 7.57 -0.47 11.86
CA GLY A 62 7.79 -0.74 13.28
C GLY A 62 6.61 -1.43 13.98
N ILE A 63 5.64 -1.94 13.23
CA ILE A 63 4.46 -2.63 13.72
C ILE A 63 4.79 -4.12 13.81
N ILE A 64 4.97 -4.63 15.05
CA ILE A 64 5.49 -5.97 15.30
C ILE A 64 4.52 -6.75 16.20
N THR A 65 4.40 -8.05 15.93
CA THR A 65 3.78 -9.06 16.81
C THR A 65 4.57 -10.38 16.72
N THR A 66 4.21 -11.36 17.51
CA THR A 66 4.83 -12.70 17.42
C THR A 66 4.34 -13.45 16.19
N ASP A 67 5.16 -14.36 15.65
CA ASP A 67 4.81 -15.16 14.47
C ASP A 67 3.51 -15.97 14.68
N GLU A 68 3.33 -16.50 15.90
CA GLU A 68 2.11 -17.22 16.25
C GLU A 68 0.87 -16.31 16.19
N ARG A 69 0.97 -15.10 16.74
CA ARG A 69 -0.13 -14.13 16.70
C ARG A 69 -0.40 -13.62 15.31
N LEU A 70 0.66 -13.38 14.53
CA LEU A 70 0.54 -12.98 13.13
C LEU A 70 -0.27 -14.01 12.33
N LYS A 71 0.09 -15.29 12.43
CA LYS A 71 -0.66 -16.37 11.78
C LYS A 71 -2.12 -16.40 12.20
N LYS A 72 -2.40 -16.32 13.50
CA LYS A 72 -3.77 -16.27 14.03
C LYS A 72 -4.58 -15.08 13.50
N ILE A 73 -3.96 -13.91 13.41
CA ILE A 73 -4.62 -12.70 12.89
C ILE A 73 -4.88 -12.83 11.39
N VAL A 74 -3.90 -13.31 10.63
CA VAL A 74 -3.99 -13.36 9.17
C VAL A 74 -4.91 -14.48 8.69
N TYR A 75 -4.78 -15.69 9.21
CA TYR A 75 -5.57 -16.86 8.79
C TYR A 75 -6.88 -17.01 9.54
N GLU A 76 -6.79 -17.08 10.87
CA GLU A 76 -7.95 -17.39 11.69
C GLU A 76 -8.84 -16.17 11.95
N LYS A 77 -8.40 -14.99 11.49
CA LYS A 77 -9.08 -13.70 11.70
C LYS A 77 -9.44 -13.46 13.17
N THR A 78 -8.56 -13.92 14.08
CA THR A 78 -8.78 -13.73 15.51
C THR A 78 -8.79 -12.26 15.88
N MET A 79 -9.53 -11.90 16.95
CA MET A 79 -9.59 -10.51 17.41
C MET A 79 -8.21 -9.98 17.84
N PRO A 80 -7.82 -8.80 17.37
CA PRO A 80 -6.57 -8.17 17.75
C PRO A 80 -6.62 -7.70 19.22
N LYS A 81 -5.53 -7.87 19.96
CA LYS A 81 -5.42 -7.54 21.37
C LYS A 81 -4.61 -6.27 21.64
N THR A 82 -3.53 -6.08 20.87
CA THR A 82 -2.63 -4.93 21.01
C THR A 82 -2.87 -3.89 19.92
N ARG A 83 -2.26 -2.71 20.06
CA ARG A 83 -2.29 -1.68 19.03
C ARG A 83 -1.71 -2.21 17.72
N SER A 84 -0.50 -2.79 17.76
CA SER A 84 0.13 -3.38 16.57
C SER A 84 -0.74 -4.45 15.91
N GLU A 85 -1.37 -5.33 16.69
CA GLU A 85 -2.28 -6.34 16.15
C GLU A 85 -3.51 -5.75 15.46
N ARG A 86 -4.03 -4.61 15.95
CA ARG A 86 -5.14 -3.88 15.31
C ARG A 86 -4.74 -3.31 13.95
N GLU A 87 -3.55 -2.74 13.87
CA GLU A 87 -3.00 -2.21 12.62
C GLU A 87 -2.74 -3.35 11.61
N ILE A 88 -2.18 -4.48 12.05
CA ILE A 88 -2.01 -5.69 11.22
C ILE A 88 -3.36 -6.24 10.72
N ALA A 89 -4.38 -6.28 11.56
CA ALA A 89 -5.71 -6.75 11.16
C ALA A 89 -6.36 -5.83 10.11
N GLY A 90 -6.22 -4.53 10.26
CA GLY A 90 -6.66 -3.54 9.27
C GLY A 90 -5.93 -3.70 7.94
N TYR A 91 -4.61 -3.83 7.97
CA TYR A 91 -3.79 -4.06 6.80
C TYR A 91 -4.18 -5.35 6.04
N ARG A 92 -4.36 -6.47 6.78
CA ARG A 92 -4.84 -7.74 6.22
C ARG A 92 -6.14 -7.56 5.45
N ASP A 93 -7.12 -6.87 6.04
CA ASP A 93 -8.45 -6.72 5.44
C ASP A 93 -8.40 -5.82 4.20
N VAL A 94 -7.64 -4.73 4.25
CA VAL A 94 -7.44 -3.85 3.09
C VAL A 94 -6.71 -4.57 1.96
N LEU A 95 -5.66 -5.33 2.27
CA LEU A 95 -4.91 -6.11 1.28
C LEU A 95 -5.82 -7.15 0.61
N ALA A 96 -6.66 -7.84 1.39
CA ALA A 96 -7.64 -8.79 0.85
C ALA A 96 -8.64 -8.09 -0.08
N THR A 97 -9.20 -6.95 0.34
CA THR A 97 -10.12 -6.15 -0.48
C THR A 97 -9.49 -5.76 -1.81
N ILE A 98 -8.24 -5.30 -1.80
CA ILE A 98 -7.52 -4.93 -3.03
C ILE A 98 -7.30 -6.14 -3.93
N HIS A 99 -6.81 -7.27 -3.39
CA HIS A 99 -6.52 -8.46 -4.18
C HIS A 99 -7.77 -9.09 -4.80
N GLU A 100 -8.89 -9.05 -4.11
CA GLU A 100 -10.15 -9.65 -4.58
C GLU A 100 -10.88 -8.74 -5.59
N ASN A 101 -10.64 -7.42 -5.53
CA ASN A 101 -11.44 -6.45 -6.26
C ASN A 101 -10.63 -5.46 -7.12
N TYR A 102 -9.33 -5.68 -7.33
CA TYR A 102 -8.45 -4.70 -7.98
C TYR A 102 -8.94 -4.23 -9.37
N LEU A 103 -9.65 -5.09 -10.10
CA LEU A 103 -10.22 -4.73 -11.42
C LEU A 103 -11.35 -3.69 -11.31
N TYR A 104 -11.99 -3.58 -10.15
CA TYR A 104 -13.15 -2.73 -9.91
C TYR A 104 -12.84 -1.55 -8.98
N ILE A 105 -11.64 -1.50 -8.41
CA ILE A 105 -11.20 -0.43 -7.53
C ILE A 105 -10.66 0.73 -8.37
N PRO A 106 -11.37 1.86 -8.49
CA PRO A 106 -10.87 3.01 -9.23
C PRO A 106 -9.77 3.73 -8.44
N VAL A 107 -8.76 4.23 -9.15
CA VAL A 107 -7.80 5.16 -8.54
C VAL A 107 -8.48 6.52 -8.38
N SER A 108 -8.96 6.80 -7.17
CA SER A 108 -9.67 8.04 -6.85
C SER A 108 -9.43 8.44 -5.40
N SER A 109 -9.56 9.73 -5.13
CA SER A 109 -9.46 10.30 -3.79
C SER A 109 -10.42 9.61 -2.79
N ASN A 110 -11.67 9.37 -3.18
CA ASN A 110 -12.66 8.70 -2.33
C ASN A 110 -12.26 7.27 -2.01
N MET A 111 -11.72 6.53 -2.98
CA MET A 111 -11.24 5.15 -2.77
C MET A 111 -10.03 5.13 -1.83
N ILE A 112 -9.08 6.05 -2.00
CA ILE A 112 -7.94 6.18 -1.09
C ILE A 112 -8.42 6.43 0.35
N LEU A 113 -9.38 7.33 0.55
CA LEU A 113 -9.96 7.62 1.86
C LEU A 113 -10.73 6.42 2.43
N GLN A 114 -11.43 5.65 1.59
CA GLN A 114 -12.11 4.43 2.02
C GLN A 114 -11.11 3.38 2.49
N LEU A 115 -10.08 3.08 1.71
CA LEU A 115 -9.03 2.13 2.10
C LEU A 115 -8.30 2.59 3.38
N HIS A 116 -8.06 3.89 3.52
CA HIS A 116 -7.49 4.48 4.73
C HIS A 116 -8.40 4.30 5.95
N ARG A 117 -9.70 4.48 5.82
CA ARG A 117 -10.67 4.21 6.88
C ARG A 117 -10.67 2.73 7.27
N ASP A 118 -10.67 1.84 6.28
CA ASP A 118 -10.72 0.40 6.50
C ASP A 118 -9.42 -0.10 7.15
N LEU A 119 -8.28 0.53 6.84
CA LEU A 119 -6.99 0.25 7.50
C LEU A 119 -7.04 0.50 9.01
N TYR A 120 -7.74 1.55 9.43
CA TYR A 120 -7.84 1.95 10.84
C TYR A 120 -9.10 1.45 11.57
N LYS A 121 -9.92 0.62 10.94
CA LYS A 121 -11.22 0.22 11.51
C LYS A 121 -11.13 -0.50 12.86
N PHE A 122 -10.00 -1.19 13.14
CA PHE A 122 -9.77 -1.87 14.42
C PHE A 122 -9.08 -0.99 15.46
N SER A 123 -8.48 0.12 15.06
CA SER A 123 -7.69 0.97 15.95
C SER A 123 -8.50 2.02 16.70
N GLY A 124 -9.79 2.19 16.35
CA GLY A 124 -10.64 3.24 16.91
C GLY A 124 -10.16 4.66 16.56
N ASN A 125 -9.38 4.79 15.49
CA ASN A 125 -8.84 6.07 15.09
C ASN A 125 -9.91 6.85 14.30
N GLU A 126 -10.36 7.96 14.87
CA GLU A 126 -11.36 8.86 14.27
C GLU A 126 -10.89 9.54 12.97
N TYR A 127 -9.57 9.57 12.72
CA TYR A 127 -9.00 10.18 11.52
C TYR A 127 -8.97 9.24 10.31
N GLY A 128 -9.31 7.97 10.49
CA GLY A 128 -9.42 7.01 9.39
C GLY A 128 -10.43 7.49 8.34
N GLY A 129 -10.00 7.58 7.07
CA GLY A 129 -10.86 8.03 5.98
C GLY A 129 -10.99 9.55 5.82
N SER A 130 -10.14 10.31 6.49
CA SER A 130 -10.10 11.77 6.39
C SER A 130 -8.72 12.26 5.95
N PHE A 131 -8.68 13.38 5.25
CA PHE A 131 -7.43 14.10 5.06
C PHE A 131 -6.96 14.72 6.37
N LYS A 132 -5.66 14.95 6.48
CA LYS A 132 -5.09 15.65 7.63
C LYS A 132 -5.65 17.07 7.74
N SER A 133 -5.93 17.50 8.97
CA SER A 133 -6.43 18.84 9.30
C SER A 133 -5.34 19.79 9.78
N THR A 134 -4.15 19.25 10.09
CA THR A 134 -2.99 20.02 10.57
C THR A 134 -1.76 19.68 9.75
N ASP A 135 -0.86 20.63 9.64
CA ASP A 135 0.41 20.42 8.97
C ASP A 135 1.30 19.47 9.78
N ASN A 136 2.06 18.66 9.07
CA ASN A 136 3.03 17.73 9.65
C ASN A 136 4.41 17.94 8.99
N VAL A 137 5.44 17.50 9.67
CA VAL A 137 6.81 17.50 9.18
C VAL A 137 7.46 16.15 9.48
N ILE A 138 8.39 15.74 8.63
CA ILE A 138 9.30 14.64 8.93
C ILE A 138 10.59 15.26 9.44
N ALA A 139 10.89 15.04 10.70
CA ALA A 139 12.09 15.56 11.37
C ALA A 139 12.94 14.40 11.90
N GLU A 140 14.25 14.61 11.93
CA GLU A 140 15.20 13.76 12.64
C GLU A 140 15.70 14.48 13.89
N GLU A 141 15.97 13.73 14.94
CA GLU A 141 16.64 14.22 16.12
C GLU A 141 18.13 13.92 15.99
N LEU A 142 18.95 14.97 16.07
CA LEU A 142 20.39 14.86 16.00
C LEU A 142 20.98 14.41 17.35
N PRO A 143 22.23 13.89 17.38
CA PRO A 143 22.86 13.46 18.63
C PRO A 143 22.97 14.53 19.72
N ASP A 144 22.93 15.80 19.35
CA ASP A 144 22.92 16.94 20.26
C ASP A 144 21.54 17.33 20.80
N GLY A 145 20.49 16.55 20.43
CA GLY A 145 19.09 16.80 20.82
C GLY A 145 18.37 17.85 19.97
N THR A 146 19.03 18.44 18.98
CA THR A 146 18.37 19.38 18.06
C THR A 146 17.54 18.64 17.03
N LYS A 147 16.42 19.24 16.58
CA LYS A 147 15.55 18.68 15.54
C LYS A 147 15.82 19.37 14.20
N ARG A 148 16.11 18.57 13.19
CA ARG A 148 16.24 19.02 11.81
C ARG A 148 15.09 18.51 10.96
N VAL A 149 14.37 19.43 10.29
CA VAL A 149 13.31 19.04 9.35
C VAL A 149 13.97 18.40 8.12
N ARG A 150 13.63 17.14 7.86
CA ARG A 150 14.09 16.38 6.69
C ARG A 150 13.21 16.63 5.47
N PHE A 151 11.91 16.71 5.73
CA PHE A 151 10.94 16.89 4.65
C PHE A 151 9.69 17.58 5.20
N GLN A 152 9.19 18.53 4.42
CA GLN A 152 7.92 19.18 4.68
C GLN A 152 6.89 18.72 3.65
N PRO A 153 5.89 17.92 4.06
CA PRO A 153 4.80 17.50 3.20
C PRO A 153 3.94 18.67 2.73
N VAL A 154 3.07 18.40 1.77
CA VAL A 154 2.04 19.33 1.33
C VAL A 154 1.21 19.82 2.54
N PRO A 155 0.89 21.12 2.65
CA PRO A 155 0.06 21.65 3.73
C PRO A 155 -1.31 20.96 3.80
N ALA A 156 -1.92 20.97 4.98
CA ALA A 156 -3.20 20.30 5.21
C ALA A 156 -4.29 20.82 4.25
N TRP A 157 -4.38 22.13 4.08
CA TRP A 157 -5.39 22.78 3.23
C TRP A 157 -5.26 22.42 1.73
N GLU A 158 -4.06 22.07 1.26
CA GLU A 158 -3.79 21.72 -0.14
C GLU A 158 -3.87 20.22 -0.41
N THR A 159 -3.87 19.38 0.65
CA THR A 159 -3.75 17.92 0.53
C THR A 159 -4.85 17.29 -0.33
N ALA A 160 -6.10 17.69 -0.14
CA ALA A 160 -7.23 17.14 -0.90
C ALA A 160 -7.12 17.43 -2.40
N GLU A 161 -6.75 18.65 -2.76
CA GLU A 161 -6.54 19.06 -4.16
C GLU A 161 -5.40 18.29 -4.80
N MET A 162 -4.27 18.16 -4.09
CA MET A 162 -3.10 17.45 -4.59
C MET A 162 -3.36 15.95 -4.82
N ILE A 163 -4.13 15.30 -3.95
CA ILE A 163 -4.54 13.89 -4.16
C ILE A 163 -5.48 13.78 -5.36
N ASN A 164 -6.42 14.70 -5.54
CA ASN A 164 -7.28 14.71 -6.73
C ASN A 164 -6.47 14.88 -8.02
N ASN A 165 -5.53 15.82 -8.02
CA ASN A 165 -4.63 16.05 -9.16
C ASN A 165 -3.79 14.83 -9.49
N LEU A 166 -3.24 14.15 -8.47
CA LEU A 166 -2.52 12.88 -8.63
C LEU A 166 -3.40 11.80 -9.28
N CYS A 167 -4.62 11.61 -8.78
CA CYS A 167 -5.54 10.61 -9.30
C CYS A 167 -5.96 10.91 -10.75
N ASN A 168 -6.17 12.19 -11.09
CA ASN A 168 -6.51 12.60 -12.44
C ASN A 168 -5.33 12.37 -13.40
N ALA A 169 -4.14 12.82 -13.02
CA ALA A 169 -2.94 12.59 -13.83
C ALA A 169 -2.64 11.09 -14.05
N PHE A 170 -2.89 10.25 -13.03
CA PHE A 170 -2.80 8.80 -13.19
C PHE A 170 -3.80 8.26 -14.22
N LYS A 171 -5.05 8.70 -14.16
CA LYS A 171 -6.09 8.26 -15.14
C LYS A 171 -5.79 8.69 -16.58
N GLU A 172 -5.15 9.84 -16.75
CA GLU A 172 -4.73 10.33 -18.07
C GLU A 172 -3.54 9.54 -18.64
N ALA A 173 -2.74 8.93 -17.77
CA ALA A 173 -1.52 8.20 -18.15
C ALA A 173 -1.74 6.70 -18.44
N VAL A 174 -2.90 6.12 -18.08
CA VAL A 174 -3.27 4.70 -18.24
C VAL A 174 -4.46 4.56 -19.15
#